data_9fc5ddfa2de796644e852456a16cb5f5
#
_entry.id   9fc5ddfa2de796644e852456a16cb5f5
#
_cell.length_a   1.000
_cell.length_b   1.000
_cell.length_c   1.000
_cell.angle_alpha   90.00
_cell.angle_beta   90.00
_cell.angle_gamma   90.00
#
_symmetry.space_group_name_H-M   'P 1'
#
loop_
_entity.id
_entity.type
_entity.pdbx_description
1 polymer ?
#
loop_
_entity_poly.entity_id
_entity_poly.type
_entity_poly.pdbx_seq_one_letter_code
_entity_poly.pdbx_strand_id
1 'polypeptide(L)'
;MKTSYSFSVLQPFAIVAGLVLVPPVVAQAQQPVSKSATASQGSAVGEKDWDIRLGAGALYQPDYEGSDDYEVAPLPLISISYRDLVFLRGPSLGVNAFTWQGPRPTDKLQLGPLVRYQMGRDEDDNDDLRGMGDIDSGAELGAFLNYSAGPWSAGVTVFQDVSSAHDGLTAKFAGGYRHSFGPKLRARAELSTTWASDDYTETFFGVTALQSQRSGMRRFQAEGGIKDVGLTLDLDYSLTQHWGLTGRLGYKRLLGDAADSPLVEDRGSPDQLMTGLFLSYKF
;
A
#
# COMPACT_ATOMS: atom_id res chain seq x y z
N MET A 1 45.33 -30.88 -0.42
CA MET A 1 44.84 -29.63 -0.93
C MET A 1 43.74 -29.93 -1.94
N LYS A 2 42.50 -29.89 -1.53
CA LYS A 2 41.32 -29.94 -2.40
C LYS A 2 40.47 -28.72 -2.04
N THR A 3 40.46 -27.73 -2.90
CA THR A 3 39.69 -26.50 -2.78
C THR A 3 38.28 -26.79 -3.29
N SER A 4 37.33 -26.85 -2.39
CA SER A 4 35.90 -26.94 -2.72
C SER A 4 35.35 -25.52 -2.91
N TYR A 5 34.98 -25.17 -4.13
CA TYR A 5 34.18 -23.96 -4.39
C TYR A 5 32.71 -24.32 -4.13
N SER A 6 32.15 -23.73 -3.09
CA SER A 6 30.72 -23.76 -2.81
C SER A 6 30.05 -22.68 -3.66
N PHE A 7 29.23 -23.07 -4.62
CA PHE A 7 28.33 -22.18 -5.31
C PHE A 7 27.15 -21.91 -4.38
N SER A 8 27.09 -20.72 -3.81
CA SER A 8 25.87 -20.21 -3.15
C SER A 8 24.80 -20.00 -4.22
N VAL A 9 23.77 -20.80 -4.15
CA VAL A 9 22.53 -20.59 -4.90
C VAL A 9 21.87 -19.33 -4.34
N LEU A 10 21.70 -18.33 -5.18
CA LEU A 10 20.88 -17.14 -4.90
C LEU A 10 19.47 -17.61 -4.55
N GLN A 11 19.10 -17.52 -3.29
CA GLN A 11 17.72 -17.67 -2.84
C GLN A 11 16.92 -16.43 -3.28
N PRO A 12 15.66 -16.59 -3.70
CA PRO A 12 14.83 -15.45 -4.04
C PRO A 12 14.56 -14.61 -2.78
N PHE A 13 14.84 -13.33 -2.87
CA PHE A 13 14.59 -12.34 -1.84
C PHE A 13 13.11 -12.36 -1.43
N ALA A 14 12.86 -12.65 -0.16
CA ALA A 14 11.57 -12.41 0.47
C ALA A 14 11.38 -10.89 0.63
N ILE A 15 10.45 -10.31 -0.10
CA ILE A 15 10.13 -8.89 0.00
C ILE A 15 9.08 -8.72 1.09
N VAL A 16 9.51 -8.34 2.27
CA VAL A 16 8.62 -7.94 3.36
C VAL A 16 8.13 -6.51 3.09
N ALA A 17 6.97 -6.36 2.54
CA ALA A 17 6.35 -5.04 2.38
C ALA A 17 4.89 -5.07 2.82
N GLY A 18 4.67 -5.02 4.12
CA GLY A 18 3.35 -4.76 4.73
C GLY A 18 2.85 -3.34 4.48
N LEU A 19 2.99 -2.81 3.27
CA LEU A 19 2.51 -1.49 2.94
C LEU A 19 1.33 -1.58 1.98
N VAL A 20 0.16 -1.20 2.47
CA VAL A 20 -1.02 -0.98 1.63
C VAL A 20 -0.72 0.19 0.70
N LEU A 21 -0.21 -0.12 -0.49
CA LEU A 21 -0.18 0.82 -1.59
C LEU A 21 -1.64 1.07 -2.02
N VAL A 22 -2.31 2.03 -1.38
CA VAL A 22 -3.52 2.59 -1.95
C VAL A 22 -3.06 3.48 -3.11
N PRO A 23 -3.17 3.02 -4.36
CA PRO A 23 -2.73 3.83 -5.48
C PRO A 23 -3.66 5.03 -5.63
N PRO A 24 -3.17 6.13 -6.21
CA PRO A 24 -3.99 7.30 -6.46
C PRO A 24 -5.16 6.93 -7.37
N VAL A 25 -6.38 7.25 -6.94
CA VAL A 25 -7.53 7.31 -7.84
C VAL A 25 -7.22 8.43 -8.84
N VAL A 26 -6.77 8.06 -10.03
CA VAL A 26 -6.54 9.02 -11.10
C VAL A 26 -7.91 9.37 -11.69
N ALA A 27 -8.56 10.39 -11.14
CA ALA A 27 -9.62 11.06 -11.87
C ALA A 27 -8.96 11.86 -12.99
N GLN A 28 -9.19 11.47 -14.23
CA GLN A 28 -8.77 12.25 -15.39
C GLN A 28 -9.53 13.59 -15.38
N ALA A 29 -8.80 14.69 -15.31
CA ALA A 29 -9.38 16.00 -15.61
C ALA A 29 -9.65 16.05 -17.11
N GLN A 30 -10.93 15.94 -17.51
CA GLN A 30 -11.36 16.31 -18.85
C GLN A 30 -11.24 17.82 -18.99
N GLN A 31 -10.58 18.28 -20.05
CA GLN A 31 -10.53 19.69 -20.44
C GLN A 31 -11.95 20.19 -20.78
N PRO A 32 -12.28 21.45 -20.52
CA PRO A 32 -13.59 21.99 -20.87
C PRO A 32 -13.72 22.04 -22.40
N VAL A 33 -14.66 21.28 -22.94
CA VAL A 33 -15.05 21.35 -24.34
C VAL A 33 -15.87 22.62 -24.54
N SER A 34 -15.29 23.56 -25.25
CA SER A 34 -16.00 24.71 -25.85
C SER A 34 -17.05 24.18 -26.81
N LYS A 35 -18.33 24.47 -26.54
CA LYS A 35 -19.44 24.18 -27.46
C LYS A 35 -19.36 25.11 -28.66
N SER A 36 -18.89 24.63 -29.79
CA SER A 36 -19.21 25.16 -31.11
C SER A 36 -19.95 24.06 -31.86
N ALA A 37 -21.22 24.33 -32.09
CA ALA A 37 -22.06 23.48 -32.92
C ALA A 37 -21.63 23.60 -34.38
N THR A 38 -21.09 22.51 -34.92
CA THR A 38 -21.07 22.27 -36.38
C THR A 38 -21.13 20.74 -36.55
N ALA A 39 -22.21 20.28 -37.17
CA ALA A 39 -22.37 18.88 -37.51
C ALA A 39 -21.32 18.47 -38.52
N SER A 40 -20.41 17.60 -38.16
CA SER A 40 -19.67 16.74 -39.07
C SER A 40 -19.48 15.35 -38.44
N GLN A 41 -19.84 14.35 -39.22
CA GLN A 41 -19.59 12.95 -38.94
C GLN A 41 -18.08 12.76 -38.69
N GLY A 42 -17.73 12.61 -37.46
CA GLY A 42 -16.36 12.34 -37.01
C GLY A 42 -16.35 11.12 -36.09
N SER A 43 -15.63 10.12 -36.51
CA SER A 43 -15.32 8.87 -35.85
C SER A 43 -15.34 8.99 -34.33
N ALA A 44 -16.12 8.18 -33.68
CA ALA A 44 -16.04 7.95 -32.24
C ALA A 44 -14.60 7.54 -31.91
N VAL A 45 -13.88 8.44 -31.24
CA VAL A 45 -12.63 8.07 -30.56
C VAL A 45 -13.08 7.11 -29.46
N GLY A 46 -12.86 5.82 -29.68
CA GLY A 46 -13.22 4.77 -28.73
C GLY A 46 -12.60 5.11 -27.38
N GLU A 47 -13.43 5.26 -26.35
CA GLU A 47 -12.95 5.27 -24.96
C GLU A 47 -12.07 4.04 -24.80
N LYS A 48 -10.82 4.23 -24.41
CA LYS A 48 -9.92 3.10 -24.13
C LYS A 48 -10.53 2.35 -22.95
N ASP A 49 -11.03 1.15 -23.19
CA ASP A 49 -11.57 0.28 -22.15
C ASP A 49 -10.53 -0.02 -21.04
N TRP A 50 -9.26 0.05 -21.40
CA TRP A 50 -8.14 -0.25 -20.52
C TRP A 50 -7.31 0.99 -20.18
N ASP A 51 -7.03 1.20 -18.91
CA ASP A 51 -5.96 2.07 -18.41
C ASP A 51 -4.89 1.19 -17.79
N ILE A 52 -3.72 1.13 -18.43
CA ILE A 52 -2.61 0.28 -18.03
C ILE A 52 -1.41 1.16 -17.74
N ARG A 53 -0.89 1.05 -16.51
CA ARG A 53 0.38 1.65 -16.11
C ARG A 53 1.25 0.58 -15.47
N LEU A 54 2.42 0.37 -16.04
CA LEU A 54 3.42 -0.56 -15.53
C LEU A 54 4.71 0.21 -15.25
N GLY A 55 5.45 -0.24 -14.26
CA GLY A 55 6.69 0.41 -13.89
C GLY A 55 7.48 -0.42 -12.91
N ALA A 56 8.59 0.14 -12.47
CA ALA A 56 9.42 -0.41 -11.40
C ALA A 56 10.06 0.73 -10.63
N GLY A 57 10.46 0.42 -9.41
CA GLY A 57 11.13 1.35 -8.53
C GLY A 57 11.75 0.65 -7.35
N ALA A 58 12.16 1.43 -6.39
CA ALA A 58 12.66 0.94 -5.12
C ALA A 58 12.08 1.76 -3.98
N LEU A 59 11.84 1.10 -2.86
CA LEU A 59 11.50 1.71 -1.57
C LEU A 59 12.65 1.48 -0.60
N TYR A 60 13.04 2.51 0.10
CA TYR A 60 13.81 2.43 1.34
C TYR A 60 12.80 2.49 2.49
N GLN A 61 12.70 1.44 3.26
CA GLN A 61 11.67 1.21 4.26
C GLN A 61 12.21 0.33 5.39
N PRO A 62 11.54 0.28 6.56
CA PRO A 62 11.84 -0.72 7.58
C PRO A 62 11.68 -2.14 7.04
N ASP A 63 12.54 -3.09 7.44
CA ASP A 63 12.51 -4.50 6.99
C ASP A 63 11.20 -5.18 7.40
N TYR A 64 10.72 -4.89 8.63
CA TYR A 64 9.39 -5.31 9.11
C TYR A 64 8.68 -4.14 9.82
N GLU A 65 7.40 -4.25 10.03
CA GLU A 65 6.63 -3.22 10.72
C GLU A 65 7.04 -3.12 12.19
N GLY A 66 7.67 -2.02 12.54
CA GLY A 66 8.25 -1.77 13.87
C GLY A 66 9.78 -1.86 13.95
N SER A 67 10.45 -2.27 12.87
CA SER A 67 11.92 -2.31 12.82
C SER A 67 12.54 -0.91 12.83
N ASP A 68 13.74 -0.76 13.40
CA ASP A 68 14.61 0.39 13.23
C ASP A 68 15.73 0.14 12.19
N ASP A 69 15.83 -1.09 11.69
CA ASP A 69 16.62 -1.45 10.52
C ASP A 69 15.84 -1.19 9.23
N TYR A 70 16.57 -0.85 8.18
CA TYR A 70 15.99 -0.44 6.90
C TYR A 70 16.61 -1.17 5.72
N GLU A 71 15.78 -1.50 4.76
CA GLU A 71 16.18 -2.12 3.51
C GLU A 71 15.80 -1.30 2.27
N VAL A 72 16.43 -1.60 1.15
CA VAL A 72 16.02 -1.13 -0.17
C VAL A 72 15.31 -2.26 -0.89
N ALA A 73 13.98 -2.21 -0.93
CA ALA A 73 13.14 -3.20 -1.60
C ALA A 73 12.86 -2.77 -3.06
N PRO A 74 13.28 -3.56 -4.08
CA PRO A 74 12.86 -3.34 -5.45
C PRO A 74 11.39 -3.75 -5.60
N LEU A 75 10.56 -2.87 -6.17
CA LEU A 75 9.12 -3.12 -6.30
C LEU A 75 8.62 -2.89 -7.74
N PRO A 76 7.79 -3.78 -8.28
CA PRO A 76 7.03 -3.51 -9.49
C PRO A 76 5.90 -2.53 -9.19
N LEU A 77 5.65 -1.60 -10.10
CA LEU A 77 4.47 -0.77 -10.10
C LEU A 77 3.49 -1.30 -11.15
N ILE A 78 2.37 -1.84 -10.67
CA ILE A 78 1.32 -2.41 -11.51
C ILE A 78 0.01 -1.69 -11.20
N SER A 79 -0.57 -1.06 -12.22
CA SER A 79 -1.90 -0.46 -12.13
C SER A 79 -2.63 -0.71 -13.44
N ILE A 80 -3.64 -1.56 -13.39
CA ILE A 80 -4.45 -1.94 -14.54
C ILE A 80 -5.91 -1.73 -14.16
N SER A 81 -6.67 -1.03 -14.99
CA SER A 81 -8.13 -0.95 -14.82
C SER A 81 -8.84 -1.17 -16.15
N TYR A 82 -9.99 -1.83 -16.08
CA TYR A 82 -10.88 -2.09 -17.19
C TYR A 82 -12.22 -1.39 -16.96
N ARG A 83 -12.57 -0.45 -17.84
CA ARG A 83 -13.82 0.35 -17.82
C ARG A 83 -14.12 0.98 -16.46
N ASP A 84 -13.08 1.26 -15.66
CA ASP A 84 -13.23 1.71 -14.27
C ASP A 84 -14.11 0.77 -13.40
N LEU A 85 -14.36 -0.45 -13.87
CA LEU A 85 -15.15 -1.48 -13.18
C LEU A 85 -14.24 -2.42 -12.38
N VAL A 86 -13.23 -2.98 -13.02
CA VAL A 86 -12.28 -3.91 -12.39
C VAL A 86 -10.90 -3.27 -12.37
N PHE A 87 -10.19 -3.41 -11.27
CA PHE A 87 -8.84 -2.88 -11.18
C PHE A 87 -7.90 -3.86 -10.47
N LEU A 88 -6.65 -3.89 -10.94
CA LEU A 88 -5.50 -4.50 -10.26
C LEU A 88 -4.52 -3.38 -9.90
N ARG A 89 -4.19 -3.25 -8.62
CA ARG A 89 -3.30 -2.20 -8.12
C ARG A 89 -2.35 -2.80 -7.09
N GLY A 90 -1.07 -2.89 -7.46
CA GLY A 90 -0.10 -3.63 -6.65
C GLY A 90 -0.63 -5.04 -6.33
N PRO A 91 -0.67 -5.46 -5.05
CA PRO A 91 -1.13 -6.79 -4.66
C PRO A 91 -2.67 -6.91 -4.55
N SER A 92 -3.45 -5.87 -4.89
CA SER A 92 -4.89 -5.83 -4.70
C SER A 92 -5.66 -5.87 -6.01
N LEU A 93 -6.60 -6.80 -6.11
CA LEU A 93 -7.60 -6.90 -7.19
C LEU A 93 -8.96 -6.48 -6.62
N GLY A 94 -9.64 -5.55 -7.27
CA GLY A 94 -10.93 -5.04 -6.79
C GLY A 94 -11.93 -4.74 -7.89
N VAL A 95 -13.17 -4.53 -7.48
CA VAL A 95 -14.29 -4.20 -8.35
C VAL A 95 -15.00 -2.95 -7.82
N ASN A 96 -15.20 -1.94 -8.66
CA ASN A 96 -16.08 -0.81 -8.38
C ASN A 96 -17.55 -1.27 -8.58
N ALA A 97 -18.11 -1.99 -7.60
CA ALA A 97 -19.45 -2.55 -7.69
C ALA A 97 -20.54 -1.48 -7.75
N PHE A 98 -20.29 -0.34 -7.16
CA PHE A 98 -21.13 0.84 -7.24
C PHE A 98 -20.28 2.07 -7.47
N THR A 99 -20.69 2.90 -8.43
CA THR A 99 -20.08 4.20 -8.71
C THR A 99 -21.19 5.24 -8.84
N TRP A 100 -21.13 6.29 -8.02
CA TRP A 100 -21.96 7.47 -8.15
C TRP A 100 -21.09 8.64 -8.62
N GLN A 101 -21.58 9.36 -9.63
CA GLN A 101 -20.98 10.57 -10.15
C GLN A 101 -21.76 11.77 -9.66
N GLY A 102 -21.10 12.67 -8.94
CA GLY A 102 -21.72 13.87 -8.42
C GLY A 102 -21.88 14.99 -9.47
N PRO A 103 -22.35 16.16 -9.03
CA PRO A 103 -22.60 17.29 -9.92
C PRO A 103 -21.35 17.81 -10.62
N ARG A 104 -20.19 17.74 -9.99
CA ARG A 104 -18.91 18.09 -10.60
C ARG A 104 -18.25 16.83 -11.16
N PRO A 105 -17.53 16.90 -12.29
CA PRO A 105 -16.79 15.77 -12.85
C PRO A 105 -15.78 15.11 -11.89
N THR A 106 -15.35 15.89 -10.88
CA THR A 106 -14.40 15.44 -9.84
C THR A 106 -15.07 14.79 -8.64
N ASP A 107 -16.41 14.89 -8.54
CA ASP A 107 -17.17 14.32 -7.41
C ASP A 107 -17.55 12.89 -7.73
N LYS A 108 -16.98 11.96 -7.02
CA LYS A 108 -17.16 10.52 -7.29
C LYS A 108 -17.19 9.74 -5.98
N LEU A 109 -18.17 8.86 -5.84
CA LEU A 109 -18.23 7.86 -4.80
C LEU A 109 -18.08 6.49 -5.44
N GLN A 110 -17.19 5.68 -4.93
CA GLN A 110 -16.97 4.31 -5.38
C GLN A 110 -16.93 3.38 -4.17
N LEU A 111 -17.57 2.23 -4.30
CA LEU A 111 -17.47 1.18 -3.30
C LEU A 111 -17.46 -0.19 -4.00
N GLY A 112 -16.86 -1.16 -3.33
CA GLY A 112 -16.84 -2.52 -3.84
C GLY A 112 -15.97 -3.46 -3.04
N PRO A 113 -15.99 -4.75 -3.40
CA PRO A 113 -15.11 -5.75 -2.83
C PRO A 113 -13.70 -5.67 -3.42
N LEU A 114 -12.74 -6.17 -2.66
CA LEU A 114 -11.38 -6.38 -3.12
C LEU A 114 -10.77 -7.59 -2.43
N VAL A 115 -9.76 -8.18 -3.06
CA VAL A 115 -8.90 -9.19 -2.48
C VAL A 115 -7.46 -8.68 -2.54
N ARG A 116 -6.69 -8.95 -1.49
CA ARG A 116 -5.27 -8.56 -1.40
C ARG A 116 -4.43 -9.78 -1.04
N TYR A 117 -3.26 -9.86 -1.64
CA TYR A 117 -2.19 -10.72 -1.15
C TYR A 117 -1.44 -9.97 -0.04
N GLN A 118 -1.42 -10.54 1.16
CA GLN A 118 -0.66 -10.06 2.30
C GLN A 118 0.63 -10.86 2.38
N MET A 119 1.76 -10.16 2.45
CA MET A 119 3.04 -10.79 2.70
C MET A 119 3.17 -11.16 4.17
N GLY A 120 3.78 -12.30 4.43
CA GLY A 120 4.15 -12.75 5.77
C GLY A 120 5.37 -12.02 6.32
N ARG A 121 5.96 -12.60 7.36
CA ARG A 121 7.21 -12.17 7.98
C ARG A 121 8.02 -13.42 8.34
N ASP A 122 9.26 -13.51 7.89
CA ASP A 122 10.18 -14.62 8.19
C ASP A 122 11.09 -14.21 9.34
N GLU A 123 11.31 -15.10 10.33
CA GLU A 123 12.19 -14.81 11.45
C GLU A 123 13.68 -14.71 11.05
N ASP A 124 14.04 -15.22 9.88
CA ASP A 124 15.40 -15.15 9.33
C ASP A 124 15.68 -13.84 8.56
N ASP A 125 14.66 -13.01 8.29
CA ASP A 125 14.82 -11.75 7.57
C ASP A 125 15.59 -10.69 8.41
N ASN A 126 15.50 -10.76 9.75
CA ASN A 126 16.17 -9.84 10.65
C ASN A 126 16.57 -10.53 11.97
N ASP A 127 17.75 -10.17 12.51
CA ASP A 127 18.27 -10.75 13.77
C ASP A 127 17.34 -10.50 14.97
N ASP A 128 16.58 -9.40 14.98
CA ASP A 128 15.64 -9.05 16.05
C ASP A 128 14.35 -9.89 16.01
N LEU A 129 14.07 -10.53 14.89
CA LEU A 129 12.94 -11.47 14.73
C LEU A 129 13.26 -12.88 15.22
N ARG A 130 14.52 -13.20 15.50
CA ARG A 130 14.92 -14.57 15.90
C ARG A 130 14.17 -15.06 17.10
N GLY A 131 13.56 -16.24 16.95
CA GLY A 131 12.75 -16.90 17.97
C GLY A 131 11.31 -16.44 18.03
N MET A 132 10.91 -15.52 17.13
CA MET A 132 9.51 -15.09 16.98
C MET A 132 8.70 -16.05 16.12
N GLY A 133 9.38 -16.83 15.24
CA GLY A 133 8.73 -17.67 14.25
C GLY A 133 8.18 -16.86 13.08
N ASP A 134 7.82 -17.63 12.03
CA ASP A 134 7.34 -17.05 10.78
C ASP A 134 5.85 -16.73 10.86
N ILE A 135 5.44 -15.73 10.12
CA ILE A 135 4.05 -15.42 9.81
C ILE A 135 3.87 -15.70 8.32
N ASP A 136 2.99 -16.65 8.00
CA ASP A 136 2.73 -17.03 6.62
C ASP A 136 2.16 -15.86 5.80
N SER A 137 2.49 -15.84 4.53
CA SER A 137 1.78 -14.95 3.59
C SER A 137 0.37 -15.47 3.33
N GLY A 138 -0.57 -14.57 3.10
CA GLY A 138 -1.97 -14.93 3.01
C GLY A 138 -2.78 -14.12 2.02
N ALA A 139 -4.04 -14.50 1.91
CA ALA A 139 -5.06 -13.77 1.16
C ALA A 139 -6.04 -13.09 2.12
N GLU A 140 -6.31 -11.82 1.85
CA GLU A 140 -7.32 -11.07 2.59
C GLU A 140 -8.46 -10.68 1.66
N LEU A 141 -9.69 -10.89 2.14
CA LEU A 141 -10.90 -10.38 1.50
C LEU A 141 -11.29 -9.06 2.16
N GLY A 142 -11.66 -8.07 1.35
CA GLY A 142 -11.98 -6.76 1.86
C GLY A 142 -13.09 -6.03 1.12
N ALA A 143 -13.38 -4.84 1.60
CA ALA A 143 -14.27 -3.88 0.98
C ALA A 143 -13.70 -2.47 1.12
N PHE A 144 -14.04 -1.62 0.17
CA PHE A 144 -13.64 -0.22 0.21
C PHE A 144 -14.82 0.70 -0.08
N LEU A 145 -14.71 1.92 0.47
CA LEU A 145 -15.53 3.07 0.14
C LEU A 145 -14.59 4.26 -0.09
N ASN A 146 -14.63 4.85 -1.28
CA ASN A 146 -13.83 6.02 -1.62
C ASN A 146 -14.72 7.16 -2.11
N TYR A 147 -14.54 8.35 -1.57
CA TYR A 147 -15.20 9.57 -1.99
C TYR A 147 -14.16 10.60 -2.44
N SER A 148 -14.42 11.25 -3.58
CA SER A 148 -13.61 12.36 -4.09
C SER A 148 -14.49 13.58 -4.30
N ALA A 149 -14.00 14.77 -3.94
CA ALA A 149 -14.67 16.04 -4.11
C ALA A 149 -13.64 17.12 -4.47
N GLY A 150 -13.55 17.45 -5.75
CA GLY A 150 -12.51 18.36 -6.24
C GLY A 150 -11.09 17.83 -5.97
N PRO A 151 -10.24 18.59 -5.23
CA PRO A 151 -8.90 18.12 -4.87
C PRO A 151 -8.87 17.17 -3.68
N TRP A 152 -9.96 17.04 -2.93
CA TRP A 152 -10.05 16.25 -1.71
C TRP A 152 -10.49 14.82 -1.99
N SER A 153 -10.01 13.89 -1.19
CA SER A 153 -10.49 12.52 -1.16
C SER A 153 -10.59 12.02 0.28
N ALA A 154 -11.51 11.11 0.52
CA ALA A 154 -11.61 10.37 1.78
C ALA A 154 -11.99 8.93 1.46
N GLY A 155 -11.50 7.97 2.26
CA GLY A 155 -11.79 6.57 2.05
C GLY A 155 -11.65 5.74 3.29
N VAL A 156 -12.31 4.58 3.24
CA VAL A 156 -12.20 3.51 4.22
C VAL A 156 -11.94 2.22 3.44
N THR A 157 -11.00 1.43 3.92
CA THR A 157 -10.73 0.09 3.39
C THR A 157 -10.63 -0.87 4.55
N VAL A 158 -11.37 -1.95 4.48
CA VAL A 158 -11.37 -3.02 5.49
C VAL A 158 -10.85 -4.29 4.85
N PHE A 159 -10.03 -5.03 5.56
CA PHE A 159 -9.53 -6.34 5.17
C PHE A 159 -9.69 -7.35 6.32
N GLN A 160 -10.08 -8.56 5.97
CA GLN A 160 -10.11 -9.73 6.84
C GLN A 160 -9.22 -10.80 6.21
N ASP A 161 -8.33 -11.39 6.99
CA ASP A 161 -7.62 -12.58 6.57
C ASP A 161 -8.59 -13.74 6.39
N VAL A 162 -8.47 -14.45 5.26
CA VAL A 162 -9.28 -15.62 4.91
C VAL A 162 -8.42 -16.86 4.65
N SER A 163 -7.12 -16.75 4.90
CA SER A 163 -6.13 -17.82 4.68
C SER A 163 -5.60 -18.43 5.97
N SER A 164 -6.02 -17.91 7.13
CA SER A 164 -5.53 -18.30 8.46
C SER A 164 -4.03 -18.02 8.67
N ALA A 165 -3.52 -16.98 7.99
CA ALA A 165 -2.16 -16.51 8.20
C ALA A 165 -2.04 -15.71 9.50
N HIS A 166 -3.08 -14.91 9.81
CA HIS A 166 -3.14 -14.09 11.03
C HIS A 166 -4.56 -13.94 11.59
N ASP A 167 -5.58 -14.47 10.93
CA ASP A 167 -7.01 -14.45 11.30
C ASP A 167 -7.59 -13.06 11.62
N GLY A 168 -6.79 -12.00 11.47
CA GLY A 168 -7.08 -10.65 11.92
C GLY A 168 -7.83 -9.79 10.90
N LEU A 169 -8.43 -8.71 11.40
CA LEU A 169 -9.12 -7.68 10.64
C LEU A 169 -8.41 -6.34 10.77
N THR A 170 -8.29 -5.62 9.65
CA THR A 170 -7.78 -4.24 9.65
C THR A 170 -8.77 -3.29 8.98
N ALA A 171 -8.86 -2.05 9.47
CA ALA A 171 -9.64 -0.98 8.87
C ALA A 171 -8.78 0.29 8.74
N LYS A 172 -8.46 0.66 7.50
CA LYS A 172 -7.71 1.89 7.21
C LYS A 172 -8.67 3.00 6.82
N PHE A 173 -8.53 4.13 7.48
CA PHE A 173 -9.17 5.40 7.15
C PHE A 173 -8.13 6.33 6.55
N ALA A 174 -8.47 7.01 5.45
CA ALA A 174 -7.54 7.92 4.79
C ALA A 174 -8.24 9.17 4.27
N GLY A 175 -7.56 10.30 4.40
CA GLY A 175 -7.96 11.58 3.83
C GLY A 175 -6.84 12.16 2.98
N GLY A 176 -7.14 12.63 1.77
CA GLY A 176 -6.12 13.09 0.85
C GLY A 176 -6.44 14.44 0.21
N TYR A 177 -5.38 15.15 -0.14
CA TYR A 177 -5.42 16.37 -0.93
C TYR A 177 -4.46 16.27 -2.11
N ARG A 178 -4.92 16.68 -3.28
CA ARG A 178 -4.13 16.65 -4.52
C ARG A 178 -4.06 18.04 -5.12
N HIS A 179 -2.85 18.44 -5.53
CA HIS A 179 -2.61 19.70 -6.21
C HIS A 179 -1.79 19.48 -7.49
N SER A 180 -2.13 20.20 -8.57
CA SER A 180 -1.38 20.19 -9.82
C SER A 180 -0.61 21.49 -9.98
N PHE A 181 0.70 21.39 -10.06
CA PHE A 181 1.61 22.52 -10.34
C PHE A 181 1.88 22.56 -11.85
N GLY A 182 0.87 23.01 -12.61
CA GLY A 182 0.90 23.01 -14.06
C GLY A 182 0.65 21.63 -14.70
N PRO A 183 1.03 21.43 -15.96
CA PRO A 183 0.66 20.23 -16.73
C PRO A 183 1.49 18.98 -16.41
N LYS A 184 2.67 19.14 -15.80
CA LYS A 184 3.62 18.05 -15.62
C LYS A 184 3.78 17.58 -14.19
N LEU A 185 3.55 18.42 -13.20
CA LEU A 185 3.82 18.09 -11.81
C LEU A 185 2.52 18.05 -11.00
N ARG A 186 2.30 16.94 -10.32
CA ARG A 186 1.21 16.76 -9.34
C ARG A 186 1.79 16.36 -8.00
N ALA A 187 1.26 16.94 -6.95
CA ALA A 187 1.52 16.53 -5.58
C ALA A 187 0.24 15.95 -4.97
N ARG A 188 0.41 14.96 -4.12
CA ARG A 188 -0.63 14.40 -3.27
C ARG A 188 -0.11 14.27 -1.86
N ALA A 189 -0.92 14.69 -0.90
CA ALA A 189 -0.72 14.41 0.52
C ALA A 189 -1.88 13.52 1.00
N GLU A 190 -1.58 12.49 1.79
CA GLU A 190 -2.56 11.61 2.39
C GLU A 190 -2.24 11.42 3.86
N LEU A 191 -3.21 11.73 4.72
CA LEU A 191 -3.21 11.38 6.13
C LEU A 191 -4.03 10.10 6.31
N SER A 192 -3.52 9.15 7.09
CA SER A 192 -4.23 7.89 7.33
C SER A 192 -4.07 7.42 8.78
N THR A 193 -5.00 6.55 9.19
CA THR A 193 -4.91 5.79 10.43
C THR A 193 -5.45 4.39 10.19
N THR A 194 -4.88 3.40 10.86
CA THR A 194 -5.29 2.00 10.77
C THR A 194 -5.72 1.51 12.14
N TRP A 195 -6.91 0.97 12.20
CA TRP A 195 -7.38 0.15 13.31
C TRP A 195 -7.11 -1.33 12.98
N ALA A 196 -6.69 -2.12 13.96
CA ALA A 196 -6.44 -3.56 13.85
C ALA A 196 -7.15 -4.32 14.97
N SER A 197 -7.61 -5.55 14.68
CA SER A 197 -8.19 -6.45 15.69
C SER A 197 -7.13 -7.06 16.59
N ASP A 198 -7.57 -7.70 17.68
CA ASP A 198 -6.72 -8.43 18.62
C ASP A 198 -5.88 -9.48 17.89
N ASP A 199 -6.51 -10.30 17.02
CA ASP A 199 -5.81 -11.37 16.28
C ASP A 199 -4.69 -10.83 15.40
N TYR A 200 -4.93 -9.71 14.69
CA TYR A 200 -3.90 -9.06 13.90
C TYR A 200 -2.76 -8.56 14.79
N THR A 201 -3.13 -7.82 15.86
CA THR A 201 -2.13 -7.17 16.72
C THR A 201 -1.31 -8.20 17.50
N GLU A 202 -1.94 -9.26 18.01
CA GLU A 202 -1.25 -10.37 18.68
C GLU A 202 -0.30 -11.12 17.72
N THR A 203 -0.72 -11.37 16.47
CA THR A 203 0.12 -12.08 15.50
C THR A 203 1.38 -11.29 15.14
N PHE A 204 1.26 -9.98 14.89
CA PHE A 204 2.38 -9.17 14.40
C PHE A 204 3.23 -8.56 15.53
N PHE A 205 2.63 -8.32 16.71
CA PHE A 205 3.26 -7.56 17.80
C PHE A 205 3.26 -8.29 19.15
N GLY A 206 2.50 -9.38 19.30
CA GLY A 206 2.48 -10.20 20.50
C GLY A 206 3.79 -10.97 20.72
N VAL A 207 4.07 -11.35 21.98
CA VAL A 207 5.19 -12.22 22.36
C VAL A 207 4.67 -13.32 23.28
N THR A 208 4.43 -14.50 22.71
CA THR A 208 3.97 -15.69 23.45
C THR A 208 5.03 -16.21 24.42
N ALA A 209 4.65 -17.13 25.32
CA ALA A 209 5.60 -17.74 26.24
C ALA A 209 6.75 -18.48 25.52
N LEU A 210 6.46 -19.12 24.40
CA LEU A 210 7.47 -19.83 23.61
C LEU A 210 8.42 -18.86 22.89
N GLN A 211 7.89 -17.83 22.28
CA GLN A 211 8.67 -16.76 21.65
C GLN A 211 9.55 -16.04 22.67
N SER A 212 9.01 -15.74 23.86
CA SER A 212 9.79 -15.15 24.95
C SER A 212 10.98 -16.02 25.38
N GLN A 213 10.80 -17.34 25.45
CA GLN A 213 11.89 -18.27 25.77
C GLN A 213 12.97 -18.34 24.68
N ARG A 214 12.57 -18.25 23.41
CA ARG A 214 13.48 -18.35 22.26
C ARG A 214 14.20 -17.04 21.97
N SER A 215 13.47 -15.92 22.00
CA SER A 215 13.97 -14.59 21.64
C SER A 215 14.61 -13.84 22.81
N GLY A 216 14.27 -14.21 24.06
CA GLY A 216 14.66 -13.46 25.27
C GLY A 216 13.85 -12.19 25.53
N MET A 217 12.88 -11.86 24.69
CA MET A 217 11.96 -10.72 24.91
C MET A 217 10.99 -11.01 26.05
N ARG A 218 10.47 -9.97 26.72
CA ARG A 218 9.39 -10.11 27.69
C ARG A 218 8.11 -10.61 27.01
N ARG A 219 7.32 -11.41 27.71
CA ARG A 219 5.99 -11.79 27.23
C ARG A 219 5.12 -10.57 27.08
N PHE A 220 4.34 -10.53 26.00
CA PHE A 220 3.44 -9.43 25.70
C PHE A 220 2.20 -9.96 24.99
N GLN A 221 1.02 -9.68 25.53
CA GLN A 221 -0.25 -9.95 24.90
C GLN A 221 -0.72 -8.64 24.27
N ALA A 222 -0.79 -8.60 22.97
CA ALA A 222 -1.16 -7.38 22.25
C ALA A 222 -2.66 -7.36 21.97
N GLU A 223 -3.32 -6.29 22.35
CA GLU A 223 -4.75 -6.05 22.10
C GLU A 223 -4.95 -5.18 20.85
N GLY A 224 -6.12 -5.30 20.24
CA GLY A 224 -6.50 -4.51 19.08
C GLY A 224 -6.77 -3.04 19.44
N GLY A 225 -6.66 -2.19 18.42
CA GLY A 225 -6.88 -0.75 18.61
C GLY A 225 -6.43 0.06 17.41
N ILE A 226 -6.24 1.36 17.60
CA ILE A 226 -5.61 2.21 16.59
C ILE A 226 -4.13 1.84 16.53
N LYS A 227 -3.74 1.13 15.47
CA LYS A 227 -2.40 0.59 15.28
C LYS A 227 -1.40 1.65 14.85
N ASP A 228 -1.82 2.58 14.00
CA ASP A 228 -0.91 3.59 13.43
C ASP A 228 -1.63 4.86 13.00
N VAL A 229 -0.82 5.91 12.83
CA VAL A 229 -1.15 7.12 12.09
C VAL A 229 -0.03 7.40 11.09
N GLY A 230 -0.37 7.83 9.87
CA GLY A 230 0.61 8.03 8.82
C GLY A 230 0.34 9.24 7.94
N LEU A 231 1.40 9.81 7.40
CA LEU A 231 1.39 10.85 6.37
C LEU A 231 2.19 10.36 5.17
N THR A 232 1.59 10.41 3.99
CA THR A 232 2.28 10.10 2.73
C THR A 232 2.24 11.29 1.79
N LEU A 233 3.36 11.59 1.17
CA LEU A 233 3.52 12.63 0.15
C LEU A 233 4.01 11.97 -1.13
N ASP A 234 3.23 12.10 -2.22
CA ASP A 234 3.61 11.65 -3.56
C ASP A 234 3.82 12.87 -4.46
N LEU A 235 4.91 12.82 -5.24
CA LEU A 235 5.21 13.78 -6.30
C LEU A 235 5.29 13.05 -7.63
N ASP A 236 4.30 13.25 -8.49
CA ASP A 236 4.22 12.66 -9.82
C ASP A 236 4.69 13.67 -10.88
N TYR A 237 5.77 13.36 -11.59
CA TYR A 237 6.27 14.15 -12.69
C TYR A 237 6.09 13.45 -14.04
N SER A 238 5.36 14.06 -14.96
CA SER A 238 5.17 13.56 -16.32
C SER A 238 6.38 13.94 -17.17
N LEU A 239 7.26 12.97 -17.43
CA LEU A 239 8.44 13.13 -18.30
C LEU A 239 7.99 13.34 -19.76
N THR A 240 7.08 12.47 -20.21
CA THR A 240 6.43 12.51 -21.54
C THR A 240 4.93 12.25 -21.40
N GLN A 241 4.22 12.01 -22.49
CA GLN A 241 2.82 11.58 -22.46
C GLN A 241 2.64 10.18 -21.91
N HIS A 242 3.67 9.35 -21.96
CA HIS A 242 3.66 7.93 -21.52
C HIS A 242 4.53 7.69 -20.29
N TRP A 243 5.66 8.35 -20.16
CA TRP A 243 6.59 8.14 -19.06
C TRP A 243 6.32 9.08 -17.89
N GLY A 244 6.28 8.53 -16.72
CA GLY A 244 6.12 9.24 -15.45
C GLY A 244 7.14 8.80 -14.42
N LEU A 245 7.56 9.76 -13.61
CA LEU A 245 8.42 9.54 -12.44
C LEU A 245 7.62 9.90 -11.20
N THR A 246 7.57 8.99 -10.22
CA THR A 246 6.91 9.22 -8.93
C THR A 246 7.93 9.14 -7.81
N GLY A 247 8.07 10.22 -7.06
CA GLY A 247 8.77 10.25 -5.77
C GLY A 247 7.76 10.09 -4.64
N ARG A 248 8.08 9.27 -3.64
CA ARG A 248 7.26 9.03 -2.45
C ARG A 248 8.05 9.31 -1.19
N LEU A 249 7.42 9.96 -0.22
CA LEU A 249 7.88 10.09 1.14
C LEU A 249 6.72 9.73 2.07
N GLY A 250 6.93 8.78 2.96
CA GLY A 250 5.98 8.33 3.95
C GLY A 250 6.58 8.42 5.35
N TYR A 251 5.75 8.79 6.29
CA TYR A 251 6.03 8.67 7.72
C TYR A 251 4.82 8.00 8.36
N LYS A 252 5.06 7.00 9.18
CA LYS A 252 4.04 6.31 9.97
C LYS A 252 4.56 6.16 11.39
N ARG A 253 3.68 6.39 12.37
CA ARG A 253 3.95 6.11 13.77
C ARG A 253 3.00 5.04 14.26
N LEU A 254 3.57 3.97 14.80
CA LEU A 254 2.83 2.94 15.51
C LEU A 254 2.29 3.49 16.82
N LEU A 255 1.13 3.00 17.27
CA LEU A 255 0.40 3.45 18.46
C LEU A 255 -0.11 2.26 19.26
N GLY A 256 -0.48 2.51 20.51
CA GLY A 256 -1.03 1.48 21.40
C GLY A 256 -0.14 0.27 21.49
N ASP A 257 -0.73 -0.93 21.57
CA ASP A 257 -0.01 -2.17 21.78
C ASP A 257 0.97 -2.52 20.64
N ALA A 258 0.73 -2.02 19.43
CA ALA A 258 1.72 -2.15 18.36
C ALA A 258 3.02 -1.39 18.68
N ALA A 259 2.93 -0.21 19.29
CA ALA A 259 4.10 0.56 19.69
C ALA A 259 4.75 0.04 20.99
N ASP A 260 3.92 -0.47 21.92
CA ASP A 260 4.34 -0.95 23.24
C ASP A 260 4.87 -2.38 23.21
N SER A 261 4.81 -3.06 22.04
CA SER A 261 5.39 -4.38 21.81
C SER A 261 6.89 -4.39 22.12
N PRO A 262 7.42 -5.40 22.81
CA PRO A 262 8.86 -5.55 23.02
C PRO A 262 9.67 -5.60 21.74
N LEU A 263 9.07 -6.09 20.65
CA LEU A 263 9.68 -6.12 19.34
C LEU A 263 9.90 -4.71 18.77
N VAL A 264 9.06 -3.74 19.15
CA VAL A 264 9.12 -2.34 18.71
C VAL A 264 9.81 -1.45 19.74
N GLU A 265 9.45 -1.59 21.03
CA GLU A 265 9.97 -0.75 22.12
C GLU A 265 11.43 -1.05 22.46
N ASP A 266 11.80 -2.36 22.52
CA ASP A 266 13.13 -2.81 22.98
C ASP A 266 14.10 -3.05 21.81
N ARG A 267 13.59 -3.38 20.60
CA ARG A 267 14.40 -3.82 19.45
C ARG A 267 14.08 -3.13 18.14
N GLY A 268 13.30 -2.07 18.16
CA GLY A 268 12.88 -1.40 16.95
C GLY A 268 12.50 0.06 17.19
N SER A 269 11.58 0.56 16.40
CA SER A 269 11.10 1.93 16.51
C SER A 269 9.62 2.03 16.17
N PRO A 270 8.81 2.76 16.94
CA PRO A 270 7.45 3.10 16.53
C PRO A 270 7.41 4.10 15.37
N ASP A 271 8.51 4.80 15.12
CA ASP A 271 8.61 5.82 14.07
C ASP A 271 9.17 5.20 12.78
N GLN A 272 8.33 5.08 11.75
CA GLN A 272 8.60 4.38 10.52
C GLN A 272 8.68 5.37 9.35
N LEU A 273 9.85 5.57 8.78
CA LEU A 273 10.05 6.39 7.59
C LEU A 273 10.07 5.50 6.33
N MET A 274 9.57 6.03 5.24
CA MET A 274 9.64 5.36 3.94
C MET A 274 9.92 6.39 2.86
N THR A 275 10.82 6.07 1.94
CA THR A 275 11.05 6.88 0.74
C THR A 275 11.22 6.00 -0.48
N GLY A 276 10.75 6.47 -1.63
CA GLY A 276 10.82 5.67 -2.85
C GLY A 276 10.81 6.47 -4.12
N LEU A 277 11.29 5.83 -5.18
CA LEU A 277 11.31 6.39 -6.52
C LEU A 277 10.88 5.32 -7.53
N PHE A 278 9.92 5.69 -8.40
CA PHE A 278 9.33 4.78 -9.37
C PHE A 278 9.30 5.41 -10.76
N LEU A 279 9.74 4.66 -11.75
CA LEU A 279 9.57 5.00 -13.16
C LEU A 279 8.43 4.16 -13.72
N SER A 280 7.48 4.80 -14.40
CA SER A 280 6.30 4.12 -14.96
C SER A 280 6.03 4.51 -16.40
N TYR A 281 5.43 3.57 -17.13
CA TYR A 281 4.95 3.76 -18.49
C TYR A 281 3.43 3.55 -18.55
N LYS A 282 2.74 4.49 -19.17
CA LYS A 282 1.29 4.46 -19.43
C LYS A 282 1.04 4.10 -20.90
N PHE A 283 0.25 3.03 -21.14
CA PHE A 283 -0.14 2.54 -22.47
C PHE A 283 -1.34 3.27 -23.06
#